data_a8788a8ff7dec175658f080a21ee65e4
#
_entry.id   a8788a8ff7dec175658f080a21ee65e4
#
_cell.length_a   1.000
_cell.length_b   1.000
_cell.length_c   1.000
_cell.angle_alpha   90.00
_cell.angle_beta   90.00
_cell.angle_gamma   90.00
#
_symmetry.space_group_name_H-M   'P 1'
#
loop_
_entity.id
_entity.type
_entity.pdbx_description
1 polymer ?
#
loop_
_entity_poly.entity_id
_entity_poly.type
_entity_poly.pdbx_seq_one_letter_code
_entity_poly.pdbx_strand_id
1 'polypeptide(L)'
;MKILTTLGVMALFIGCDSAKKTATETSASATIETVETTVKTIDFVNAVELKEIVSFLASDELNGRDTGSEGIEVAASYIETKFKSYGLKPYFETYRDNFEIGELSAYNVIGYLEGTDPKLKDEFIVIGAHYDHIGTAKDVNGDTIANGANDNAAGTSGVLSLAKYFSKNKTNKRSIIFTTFTAEEKGLLGSKHLAKRLKESNINLYTMINIEMIGVPFVGRDYEAFITGYELSNLAEKMNDYAGENLIGASDVAKKYGLFKRSDNYAFYEEFKVPSHTVSSCDLTNFDFYHHVDDEVDKLDYNFMAGLINKLAPVLEQMANAPTQDIKMNE
;
A
#
# COMPACT_ATOMS: atom_id res chain seq x y z
N MET A 1 -37.54 65.40 -49.59
CA MET A 1 -38.75 66.17 -49.50
C MET A 1 -39.22 66.28 -48.08
N LYS A 2 -39.17 67.53 -47.57
CA LYS A 2 -39.87 68.11 -46.40
C LYS A 2 -39.41 67.52 -44.99
N ILE A 3 -38.74 68.30 -44.21
CA ILE A 3 -39.03 69.48 -43.36
C ILE A 3 -39.10 69.03 -41.91
N LEU A 4 -38.10 69.39 -41.06
CA LEU A 4 -38.07 70.58 -40.18
C LEU A 4 -39.16 70.53 -39.08
N THR A 5 -38.84 70.50 -37.81
CA THR A 5 -38.92 71.68 -36.99
C THR A 5 -38.36 71.46 -35.58
N THR A 6 -37.55 72.42 -35.17
CA THR A 6 -37.02 72.84 -33.89
C THR A 6 -38.09 73.32 -32.90
N LEU A 7 -37.83 73.19 -31.59
CA LEU A 7 -38.04 74.20 -30.51
C LEU A 7 -37.53 73.59 -29.23
N GLY A 8 -36.69 74.08 -28.59
CA GLY A 8 -36.06 75.04 -27.78
C GLY A 8 -36.94 75.64 -26.69
N VAL A 9 -36.66 75.36 -25.41
CA VAL A 9 -36.87 76.29 -24.31
C VAL A 9 -35.87 75.98 -23.18
N MET A 10 -35.44 76.97 -22.62
CA MET A 10 -34.35 77.42 -21.79
C MET A 10 -34.70 77.32 -20.28
N ALA A 11 -33.66 77.01 -19.49
CA ALA A 11 -33.31 77.54 -18.15
C ALA A 11 -34.13 77.14 -16.94
N LEU A 12 -33.46 76.71 -15.86
CA LEU A 12 -33.01 77.59 -14.75
C LEU A 12 -32.20 76.76 -13.74
N PHE A 13 -31.12 77.33 -13.29
CA PHE A 13 -30.22 76.87 -12.24
C PHE A 13 -30.89 76.92 -10.85
N ILE A 14 -30.73 75.92 -10.05
CA ILE A 14 -30.58 76.01 -8.59
C ILE A 14 -29.54 74.93 -8.16
N GLY A 15 -28.44 75.41 -7.58
CA GLY A 15 -27.41 74.62 -7.00
C GLY A 15 -27.82 74.05 -5.64
N CYS A 16 -27.39 72.84 -5.36
CA CYS A 16 -27.16 72.36 -4.00
C CYS A 16 -25.95 71.45 -3.95
N ASP A 17 -24.99 71.86 -3.23
CA ASP A 17 -23.79 71.14 -2.81
C ASP A 17 -24.14 69.86 -2.12
N SER A 18 -23.59 68.72 -2.57
CA SER A 18 -23.58 67.51 -1.76
C SER A 18 -22.37 66.63 -2.13
N ALA A 19 -21.59 66.43 -1.13
CA ALA A 19 -20.33 65.72 -1.06
C ALA A 19 -20.19 64.48 -1.93
N LYS A 20 -19.15 64.41 -2.73
CA LYS A 20 -18.62 63.18 -3.37
C LYS A 20 -18.05 62.28 -2.28
N LYS A 21 -18.73 61.19 -2.00
CA LYS A 21 -18.10 60.01 -1.38
C LYS A 21 -17.43 59.19 -2.48
N THR A 22 -16.11 59.23 -2.49
CA THR A 22 -15.28 58.37 -3.28
C THR A 22 -15.36 56.96 -2.69
N ALA A 23 -16.03 56.03 -3.36
CA ALA A 23 -15.97 54.61 -3.03
C ALA A 23 -14.63 54.11 -3.55
N THR A 24 -13.72 53.82 -2.65
CA THR A 24 -12.49 53.06 -2.95
C THR A 24 -12.89 51.59 -3.02
N GLU A 25 -12.94 51.01 -4.22
CA GLU A 25 -13.01 49.58 -4.41
C GLU A 25 -11.67 48.96 -3.98
N THR A 26 -11.63 48.39 -2.79
CA THR A 26 -10.53 47.55 -2.35
C THR A 26 -10.69 46.18 -2.99
N SER A 27 -9.98 45.97 -4.09
CA SER A 27 -9.78 44.63 -4.68
C SER A 27 -8.96 43.80 -3.69
N ALA A 28 -9.63 42.96 -2.91
CA ALA A 28 -8.96 41.94 -2.12
C ALA A 28 -8.47 40.83 -3.07
N SER A 29 -7.22 40.90 -3.48
CA SER A 29 -6.51 39.80 -4.10
C SER A 29 -6.36 38.72 -3.04
N ALA A 30 -7.17 37.64 -3.12
CA ALA A 30 -6.95 36.44 -2.34
C ALA A 30 -5.69 35.78 -2.88
N THR A 31 -4.60 35.92 -2.18
CA THR A 31 -3.39 35.11 -2.37
C THR A 31 -3.74 33.71 -1.96
N ILE A 32 -3.87 32.80 -2.93
CA ILE A 32 -3.91 31.36 -2.67
C ILE A 32 -2.49 31.02 -2.24
N GLU A 33 -2.26 30.89 -0.94
CA GLU A 33 -1.07 30.21 -0.43
C GLU A 33 -1.19 28.75 -0.85
N THR A 34 -0.44 28.37 -1.88
CA THR A 34 -0.13 26.97 -2.15
C THR A 34 0.73 26.49 -0.99
N VAL A 35 0.11 25.75 -0.07
CA VAL A 35 0.85 25.00 0.95
C VAL A 35 1.56 23.89 0.18
N GLU A 36 2.83 24.10 -0.13
CA GLU A 36 3.73 23.00 -0.53
C GLU A 36 3.82 22.05 0.67
N THR A 37 3.01 21.02 0.65
CA THR A 37 3.14 19.92 1.59
C THR A 37 4.31 19.06 1.12
N THR A 38 5.52 19.45 1.48
CA THR A 38 6.68 18.57 1.33
C THR A 38 6.45 17.38 2.28
N VAL A 39 6.11 16.22 1.73
CA VAL A 39 6.03 14.98 2.51
C VAL A 39 7.41 14.71 3.05
N LYS A 40 7.52 14.75 4.37
CA LYS A 40 8.78 14.52 5.06
C LYS A 40 9.10 13.02 4.96
N THR A 41 10.15 12.65 4.23
CA THR A 41 10.68 11.29 4.25
C THR A 41 11.03 10.93 5.70
N ILE A 42 10.47 9.85 6.20
CA ILE A 42 10.66 9.42 7.58
C ILE A 42 11.57 8.18 7.55
N ASP A 43 12.82 8.33 7.97
CA ASP A 43 13.77 7.22 8.06
C ASP A 43 13.48 6.40 9.34
N PHE A 44 12.53 5.47 9.28
CA PHE A 44 12.18 4.60 10.40
C PHE A 44 12.70 3.17 10.26
N VAL A 45 13.06 2.77 9.05
CA VAL A 45 13.70 1.49 8.74
C VAL A 45 14.92 1.74 7.86
N ASN A 46 15.96 0.94 8.03
CA ASN A 46 17.21 1.02 7.26
C ASN A 46 17.57 -0.31 6.60
N ALA A 47 18.53 -0.26 5.67
CA ALA A 47 18.99 -1.42 4.90
C ALA A 47 19.44 -2.59 5.77
N VAL A 48 20.07 -2.32 6.93
CA VAL A 48 20.59 -3.36 7.82
C VAL A 48 19.43 -4.14 8.47
N GLU A 49 18.43 -3.42 9.01
CA GLU A 49 17.25 -4.07 9.61
C GLU A 49 16.48 -4.92 8.58
N LEU A 50 16.32 -4.43 7.35
CA LEU A 50 15.64 -5.20 6.29
C LEU A 50 16.45 -6.44 5.90
N LYS A 51 17.76 -6.29 5.75
CA LYS A 51 18.63 -7.41 5.42
C LYS A 51 18.60 -8.49 6.51
N GLU A 52 18.55 -8.12 7.78
CA GLU A 52 18.41 -9.08 8.89
C GLU A 52 17.10 -9.87 8.79
N ILE A 53 15.97 -9.21 8.51
CA ILE A 53 14.67 -9.87 8.36
C ILE A 53 14.65 -10.79 7.15
N VAL A 54 15.08 -10.30 5.99
CA VAL A 54 15.11 -11.10 4.76
C VAL A 54 16.07 -12.24 4.87
N SER A 55 17.29 -12.04 5.42
CA SER A 55 18.27 -13.11 5.60
C SER A 55 17.77 -14.23 6.52
N PHE A 56 16.95 -13.91 7.51
CA PHE A 56 16.31 -14.94 8.32
C PHE A 56 15.24 -15.70 7.53
N LEU A 57 14.32 -14.96 6.88
CA LEU A 57 13.19 -15.57 6.16
C LEU A 57 13.64 -16.36 4.92
N ALA A 58 14.69 -15.92 4.24
CA ALA A 58 15.23 -16.54 3.04
C ALA A 58 16.52 -17.32 3.32
N SER A 59 16.61 -17.95 4.50
CA SER A 59 17.76 -18.80 4.82
C SER A 59 17.49 -20.26 4.45
N ASP A 60 18.54 -21.01 4.14
CA ASP A 60 18.48 -22.44 3.82
C ASP A 60 17.82 -23.27 4.93
N GLU A 61 17.97 -22.85 6.20
CA GLU A 61 17.34 -23.51 7.34
C GLU A 61 15.82 -23.58 7.26
N LEU A 62 15.19 -22.63 6.52
CA LEU A 62 13.75 -22.61 6.31
C LEU A 62 13.29 -23.39 5.06
N ASN A 63 14.24 -23.99 4.32
CA ASN A 63 13.96 -24.85 3.17
C ASN A 63 12.91 -24.27 2.20
N GLY A 64 13.04 -22.96 1.89
CA GLY A 64 12.13 -22.28 0.98
C GLY A 64 10.68 -22.15 1.47
N ARG A 65 10.41 -22.28 2.75
CA ARG A 65 9.12 -21.97 3.43
C ARG A 65 7.88 -22.52 2.74
N ASP A 66 7.96 -23.71 2.13
CA ASP A 66 6.77 -24.31 1.52
C ASP A 66 5.66 -24.52 2.55
N THR A 67 4.42 -24.23 2.17
CA THR A 67 3.26 -24.38 3.04
C THR A 67 3.17 -25.79 3.62
N GLY A 68 3.14 -25.91 4.95
CA GLY A 68 3.09 -27.16 5.69
C GLY A 68 4.46 -27.77 6.03
N SER A 69 5.56 -27.13 5.65
CA SER A 69 6.91 -27.53 6.05
C SER A 69 7.27 -27.06 7.48
N GLU A 70 8.35 -27.61 8.04
CA GLU A 70 8.92 -27.10 9.29
C GLU A 70 9.45 -25.65 9.10
N GLY A 71 9.99 -25.34 7.93
CA GLY A 71 10.51 -24.00 7.62
C GLY A 71 9.45 -22.91 7.70
N ILE A 72 8.22 -23.16 7.19
CA ILE A 72 7.14 -22.19 7.30
C ILE A 72 6.65 -21.99 8.73
N GLU A 73 6.70 -23.05 9.58
CA GLU A 73 6.36 -22.96 11.00
C GLU A 73 7.35 -22.04 11.74
N VAL A 74 8.65 -22.16 11.44
CA VAL A 74 9.70 -21.30 12.00
C VAL A 74 9.50 -19.86 11.52
N ALA A 75 9.22 -19.64 10.23
CA ALA A 75 8.92 -18.32 9.68
C ALA A 75 7.70 -17.67 10.36
N ALA A 76 6.61 -18.42 10.53
CA ALA A 76 5.40 -17.93 11.18
C ALA A 76 5.65 -17.56 12.65
N SER A 77 6.38 -18.39 13.38
CA SER A 77 6.75 -18.13 14.78
C SER A 77 7.62 -16.87 14.92
N TYR A 78 8.51 -16.63 13.95
CA TYR A 78 9.29 -15.40 13.88
C TYR A 78 8.39 -14.17 13.67
N ILE A 79 7.50 -14.21 12.68
CA ILE A 79 6.57 -13.12 12.35
C ILE A 79 5.65 -12.83 13.56
N GLU A 80 5.08 -13.86 14.17
CA GLU A 80 4.25 -13.74 15.36
C GLU A 80 5.02 -13.06 16.51
N THR A 81 6.28 -13.44 16.73
CA THR A 81 7.15 -12.82 17.74
C THR A 81 7.40 -11.35 17.43
N LYS A 82 7.60 -10.98 16.15
CA LYS A 82 7.73 -9.58 15.74
C LYS A 82 6.46 -8.80 16.03
N PHE A 83 5.28 -9.28 15.62
CA PHE A 83 4.02 -8.60 15.89
C PHE A 83 3.78 -8.41 17.40
N LYS A 84 4.05 -9.42 18.22
CA LYS A 84 3.99 -9.32 19.70
C LYS A 84 4.96 -8.27 20.23
N SER A 85 6.20 -8.27 19.76
CA SER A 85 7.23 -7.32 20.20
C SER A 85 6.91 -5.87 19.84
N TYR A 86 6.19 -5.65 18.74
CA TYR A 86 5.70 -4.33 18.33
C TYR A 86 4.45 -3.90 19.10
N GLY A 87 3.83 -4.78 19.90
CA GLY A 87 2.64 -4.49 20.68
C GLY A 87 1.33 -4.51 19.88
N LEU A 88 1.32 -5.15 18.71
CA LEU A 88 0.08 -5.46 18.02
C LEU A 88 -0.72 -6.49 18.85
N LYS A 89 -2.03 -6.47 18.68
CA LYS A 89 -2.91 -7.49 19.24
C LYS A 89 -3.23 -8.56 18.17
N PRO A 90 -3.59 -9.78 18.55
CA PRO A 90 -4.19 -10.69 17.59
C PRO A 90 -5.55 -10.13 17.14
N TYR A 91 -5.91 -10.33 15.87
CA TYR A 91 -7.22 -9.91 15.37
C TYR A 91 -8.32 -10.91 15.73
N PHE A 92 -7.99 -12.20 15.69
CA PHE A 92 -8.86 -13.29 16.17
C PHE A 92 -8.42 -13.74 17.58
N GLU A 93 -8.66 -15.00 17.94
CA GLU A 93 -8.29 -15.56 19.24
C GLU A 93 -6.78 -15.62 19.45
N THR A 94 -6.04 -15.86 18.36
CA THR A 94 -4.57 -15.90 18.33
C THR A 94 -4.04 -15.08 17.15
N TYR A 95 -2.72 -14.96 17.03
CA TYR A 95 -2.10 -14.36 15.83
C TYR A 95 -2.23 -15.25 14.61
N ARG A 96 -2.53 -16.54 14.77
CA ARG A 96 -2.68 -17.51 13.69
C ARG A 96 -4.12 -17.68 13.29
N ASP A 97 -4.41 -17.43 12.03
CA ASP A 97 -5.70 -17.65 11.37
C ASP A 97 -5.63 -19.00 10.64
N ASN A 98 -6.04 -20.05 11.35
CA ASN A 98 -5.87 -21.44 10.91
C ASN A 98 -6.92 -21.86 9.90
N PHE A 99 -6.51 -22.69 8.93
CA PHE A 99 -7.38 -23.33 7.95
C PHE A 99 -6.74 -24.64 7.42
N GLU A 100 -7.51 -25.44 6.69
CA GLU A 100 -7.03 -26.71 6.16
C GLU A 100 -6.98 -26.70 4.64
N ILE A 101 -5.92 -27.29 4.08
CA ILE A 101 -5.73 -27.55 2.65
C ILE A 101 -5.67 -29.06 2.46
N GLY A 102 -6.81 -29.71 2.25
CA GLY A 102 -6.89 -31.16 2.32
C GLY A 102 -6.54 -31.67 3.73
N GLU A 103 -5.45 -32.44 3.87
CA GLU A 103 -4.94 -32.91 5.16
C GLU A 103 -3.87 -32.02 5.77
N LEU A 104 -3.53 -30.92 5.09
CA LEU A 104 -2.45 -30.01 5.49
C LEU A 104 -3.02 -28.83 6.29
N SER A 105 -2.55 -28.65 7.53
CA SER A 105 -2.86 -27.46 8.33
C SER A 105 -2.02 -26.27 7.86
N ALA A 106 -2.69 -25.15 7.65
CA ALA A 106 -2.09 -23.89 7.20
C ALA A 106 -2.62 -22.72 8.04
N TYR A 107 -1.91 -21.60 8.05
CA TYR A 107 -2.34 -20.42 8.81
C TYR A 107 -1.70 -19.14 8.28
N ASN A 108 -2.51 -18.08 8.21
CA ASN A 108 -2.00 -16.73 8.09
C ASN A 108 -1.51 -16.23 9.47
N VAL A 109 -0.58 -15.29 9.49
CA VAL A 109 -0.18 -14.62 10.73
C VAL A 109 -0.67 -13.18 10.73
N ILE A 110 -1.50 -12.81 11.72
CA ILE A 110 -2.25 -11.56 11.71
C ILE A 110 -2.00 -10.75 12.97
N GLY A 111 -1.58 -9.50 12.79
CA GLY A 111 -1.48 -8.49 13.83
C GLY A 111 -2.50 -7.37 13.60
N TYR A 112 -3.08 -6.88 14.68
CA TYR A 112 -4.13 -5.85 14.64
C TYR A 112 -3.71 -4.60 15.42
N LEU A 113 -3.94 -3.45 14.82
CA LEU A 113 -3.78 -2.14 15.44
C LEU A 113 -5.10 -1.36 15.35
N GLU A 114 -5.74 -1.14 16.49
CA GLU A 114 -7.00 -0.39 16.57
C GLU A 114 -6.80 1.08 16.18
N GLY A 115 -7.77 1.63 15.45
CA GLY A 115 -7.80 3.02 15.07
C GLY A 115 -8.00 3.96 16.26
N THR A 116 -7.40 5.14 16.20
CA THR A 116 -7.47 6.14 17.30
C THR A 116 -8.68 7.06 17.21
N ASP A 117 -9.36 7.15 16.08
CA ASP A 117 -10.52 8.03 15.89
C ASP A 117 -11.82 7.26 16.15
N PRO A 118 -12.70 7.72 17.06
CA PRO A 118 -13.92 7.00 17.40
C PRO A 118 -14.93 6.84 16.25
N LYS A 119 -14.80 7.62 15.15
CA LYS A 119 -15.68 7.52 13.97
C LYS A 119 -15.09 6.64 12.87
N LEU A 120 -13.74 6.62 12.76
CA LEU A 120 -13.03 5.94 11.68
C LEU A 120 -12.45 4.58 12.09
N LYS A 121 -12.36 4.27 13.40
CA LYS A 121 -11.75 3.03 13.88
C LYS A 121 -12.48 1.75 13.44
N ASP A 122 -13.74 1.86 13.05
CA ASP A 122 -14.53 0.74 12.53
C ASP A 122 -14.39 0.58 10.99
N GLU A 123 -13.58 1.42 10.36
CA GLU A 123 -13.11 1.27 8.98
C GLU A 123 -11.72 0.64 8.98
N PHE A 124 -11.50 -0.34 8.12
CA PHE A 124 -10.29 -1.16 8.13
C PHE A 124 -9.46 -0.98 6.88
N ILE A 125 -8.15 -0.96 7.07
CA ILE A 125 -7.16 -1.12 6.00
C ILE A 125 -6.44 -2.45 6.26
N VAL A 126 -6.29 -3.28 5.23
CA VAL A 126 -5.45 -4.48 5.28
C VAL A 126 -4.12 -4.17 4.59
N ILE A 127 -3.01 -4.47 5.24
CA ILE A 127 -1.66 -4.40 4.68
C ILE A 127 -1.07 -5.79 4.79
N GLY A 128 -0.73 -6.41 3.67
CA GLY A 128 -0.33 -7.81 3.63
C GLY A 128 0.83 -8.12 2.68
N ALA A 129 1.38 -9.32 2.85
CA ALA A 129 2.35 -9.97 1.96
C ALA A 129 2.29 -11.48 2.22
N HIS A 130 2.59 -12.33 1.25
CA HIS A 130 2.75 -13.74 1.56
C HIS A 130 4.14 -14.04 2.15
N TYR A 131 4.21 -15.06 3.01
CA TYR A 131 5.45 -15.46 3.66
C TYR A 131 5.89 -16.88 3.31
N ASP A 132 5.03 -17.65 2.63
CA ASP A 132 5.40 -18.91 2.01
C ASP A 132 6.19 -18.67 0.71
N HIS A 133 6.89 -19.73 0.27
CA HIS A 133 7.47 -19.82 -1.06
C HIS A 133 7.41 -21.27 -1.52
N ILE A 134 7.98 -21.59 -2.67
CA ILE A 134 7.79 -22.89 -3.35
C ILE A 134 8.58 -24.06 -2.76
N GLY A 135 9.42 -23.83 -1.75
CA GLY A 135 10.27 -24.86 -1.12
C GLY A 135 11.48 -25.21 -1.97
N THR A 136 11.26 -25.92 -3.06
CA THR A 136 12.34 -26.36 -3.96
C THR A 136 12.07 -25.97 -5.41
N ALA A 137 13.16 -25.68 -6.14
CA ALA A 137 13.14 -25.39 -7.55
C ALA A 137 14.07 -26.37 -8.33
N LYS A 138 14.26 -26.08 -9.61
CA LYS A 138 15.16 -26.87 -10.45
C LYS A 138 16.60 -26.78 -9.93
N ASP A 139 17.27 -27.94 -9.83
CA ASP A 139 18.67 -28.04 -9.43
C ASP A 139 19.60 -27.15 -10.28
N VAL A 140 20.38 -26.34 -9.59
CA VAL A 140 21.45 -25.53 -10.18
C VAL A 140 22.74 -25.78 -9.39
N ASN A 141 23.67 -26.53 -9.99
CA ASN A 141 24.97 -26.86 -9.37
C ASN A 141 24.89 -27.61 -8.02
N GLY A 142 23.82 -28.36 -7.78
CA GLY A 142 23.56 -29.11 -6.54
C GLY A 142 22.70 -28.36 -5.53
N ASP A 143 22.29 -27.14 -5.83
CA ASP A 143 21.32 -26.38 -5.04
C ASP A 143 19.92 -26.59 -5.60
N THR A 144 18.97 -26.92 -4.70
CA THR A 144 17.55 -27.12 -5.01
C THR A 144 16.63 -26.29 -4.12
N ILE A 145 17.16 -25.55 -3.14
CA ILE A 145 16.37 -24.76 -2.22
C ILE A 145 15.99 -23.43 -2.91
N ALA A 146 14.70 -23.15 -2.99
CA ALA A 146 14.20 -21.89 -3.45
C ALA A 146 13.97 -20.99 -2.23
N ASN A 147 14.94 -20.15 -1.90
CA ASN A 147 14.92 -19.33 -0.69
C ASN A 147 13.92 -18.17 -0.74
N GLY A 148 13.53 -17.70 -1.93
CA GLY A 148 12.49 -16.70 -2.12
C GLY A 148 12.77 -15.39 -1.37
N ALA A 149 13.97 -14.82 -1.61
CA ALA A 149 14.36 -13.57 -0.95
C ALA A 149 13.54 -12.39 -1.47
N ASN A 150 13.40 -12.26 -2.78
CA ASN A 150 12.52 -11.26 -3.39
C ASN A 150 11.06 -11.73 -3.35
N ASP A 151 10.81 -13.01 -3.59
CA ASP A 151 9.49 -13.66 -3.62
C ASP A 151 9.28 -14.58 -2.39
N ASN A 152 8.71 -14.13 -1.25
CA ASN A 152 8.34 -12.76 -0.95
C ASN A 152 8.80 -12.39 0.49
N ALA A 153 10.03 -12.81 0.87
CA ALA A 153 10.62 -12.34 2.12
C ALA A 153 10.80 -10.80 2.12
N ALA A 154 11.05 -10.20 0.94
CA ALA A 154 11.12 -8.76 0.76
C ALA A 154 9.81 -8.06 1.14
N GLY A 155 8.67 -8.51 0.59
CA GLY A 155 7.35 -7.95 0.91
C GLY A 155 6.96 -8.18 2.37
N THR A 156 7.22 -9.39 2.91
CA THR A 156 7.01 -9.71 4.32
C THR A 156 7.80 -8.78 5.24
N SER A 157 9.07 -8.47 4.90
CA SER A 157 9.90 -7.52 5.65
C SER A 157 9.31 -6.10 5.63
N GLY A 158 8.71 -5.70 4.50
CA GLY A 158 7.98 -4.44 4.34
C GLY A 158 6.77 -4.36 5.28
N VAL A 159 5.92 -5.40 5.30
CA VAL A 159 4.77 -5.49 6.21
C VAL A 159 5.20 -5.41 7.67
N LEU A 160 6.25 -6.15 8.07
CA LEU A 160 6.78 -6.10 9.44
C LEU A 160 7.30 -4.71 9.81
N SER A 161 7.98 -4.03 8.90
CA SER A 161 8.49 -2.68 9.10
C SER A 161 7.36 -1.66 9.25
N LEU A 162 6.35 -1.72 8.41
CA LEU A 162 5.16 -0.86 8.50
C LEU A 162 4.38 -1.13 9.80
N ALA A 163 4.23 -2.39 10.20
CA ALA A 163 3.61 -2.77 11.47
C ALA A 163 4.35 -2.16 12.67
N LYS A 164 5.69 -2.20 12.67
CA LYS A 164 6.55 -1.54 13.67
C LYS A 164 6.34 -0.02 13.69
N TYR A 165 6.28 0.61 12.50
CA TYR A 165 6.06 2.05 12.36
C TYR A 165 4.74 2.50 12.98
N PHE A 166 3.63 1.91 12.53
CA PHE A 166 2.29 2.29 12.99
C PHE A 166 2.07 1.99 14.46
N SER A 167 2.55 0.85 14.94
CA SER A 167 2.40 0.48 16.36
C SER A 167 3.16 1.41 17.31
N LYS A 168 4.34 1.91 16.88
CA LYS A 168 5.14 2.85 17.66
C LYS A 168 4.52 4.24 17.67
N ASN A 169 4.04 4.71 16.53
CA ASN A 169 3.55 6.08 16.37
C ASN A 169 2.06 6.23 16.73
N LYS A 170 1.25 5.19 16.53
CA LYS A 170 -0.20 5.16 16.80
C LYS A 170 -0.94 6.35 16.16
N THR A 171 -0.55 6.67 14.93
CA THR A 171 -1.08 7.82 14.19
C THR A 171 -2.26 7.47 13.29
N ASN A 172 -2.62 6.19 13.19
CA ASN A 172 -3.72 5.69 12.38
C ASN A 172 -5.09 6.00 13.01
N LYS A 173 -5.96 6.72 12.30
CA LYS A 173 -7.35 6.94 12.69
C LYS A 173 -8.22 5.72 12.39
N ARG A 174 -8.01 5.06 11.24
CA ARG A 174 -8.61 3.77 10.87
C ARG A 174 -7.86 2.62 11.51
N SER A 175 -8.54 1.53 11.73
CA SER A 175 -7.92 0.28 12.17
C SER A 175 -7.10 -0.35 11.04
N ILE A 176 -5.97 -0.96 11.38
CA ILE A 176 -5.11 -1.62 10.42
C ILE A 176 -4.93 -3.09 10.81
N ILE A 177 -5.16 -3.97 9.86
CA ILE A 177 -4.85 -5.39 9.94
C ILE A 177 -3.55 -5.60 9.15
N PHE A 178 -2.48 -5.98 9.84
CA PHE A 178 -1.24 -6.44 9.22
C PHE A 178 -1.29 -7.95 9.13
N THR A 179 -1.09 -8.50 7.95
CA THR A 179 -1.20 -9.93 7.73
C THR A 179 -0.06 -10.44 6.88
N THR A 180 0.42 -11.65 7.20
CA THR A 180 1.24 -12.41 6.27
C THR A 180 0.48 -13.67 5.88
N PHE A 181 0.36 -13.88 4.57
CA PHE A 181 -0.42 -14.98 4.01
C PHE A 181 0.44 -16.22 3.80
N THR A 182 -0.14 -17.39 4.03
CA THR A 182 0.43 -18.67 3.60
C THR A 182 -0.30 -19.18 2.36
N ALA A 183 0.29 -20.15 1.68
CA ALA A 183 -0.30 -20.80 0.53
C ALA A 183 -0.73 -19.86 -0.61
N GLU A 184 0.01 -18.76 -0.77
CA GLU A 184 -0.08 -17.92 -1.96
C GLU A 184 0.31 -18.74 -3.19
N GLU A 185 1.46 -19.43 -3.10
CA GLU A 185 2.04 -20.28 -4.14
C GLU A 185 1.18 -21.53 -4.47
N LYS A 186 0.22 -21.83 -3.61
CA LYS A 186 -0.77 -22.90 -3.82
C LYS A 186 -2.11 -22.36 -4.35
N GLY A 187 -2.12 -21.12 -4.87
CA GLY A 187 -3.26 -20.48 -5.50
C GLY A 187 -4.05 -19.55 -4.60
N LEU A 188 -3.37 -18.70 -3.85
CA LEU A 188 -3.93 -17.64 -3.02
C LEU A 188 -4.83 -18.18 -1.89
N LEU A 189 -4.55 -19.35 -1.34
CA LEU A 189 -5.48 -20.02 -0.43
C LEU A 189 -5.59 -19.28 0.91
N GLY A 190 -4.48 -18.75 1.42
CA GLY A 190 -4.48 -18.00 2.68
C GLY A 190 -5.25 -16.70 2.59
N SER A 191 -5.01 -15.91 1.54
CA SER A 191 -5.73 -14.65 1.34
C SER A 191 -7.22 -14.87 1.04
N LYS A 192 -7.58 -15.91 0.29
CA LYS A 192 -8.98 -16.30 0.06
C LYS A 192 -9.67 -16.68 1.36
N HIS A 193 -8.99 -17.46 2.22
CA HIS A 193 -9.52 -17.82 3.54
C HIS A 193 -9.77 -16.57 4.39
N LEU A 194 -8.77 -15.68 4.52
CA LEU A 194 -8.90 -14.48 5.35
C LEU A 194 -9.93 -13.51 4.79
N ALA A 195 -9.92 -13.24 3.48
CA ALA A 195 -10.87 -12.32 2.85
C ALA A 195 -12.33 -12.78 3.09
N LYS A 196 -12.61 -14.07 2.90
CA LYS A 196 -13.93 -14.67 3.19
C LYS A 196 -14.30 -14.52 4.65
N ARG A 197 -13.41 -14.88 5.59
CA ARG A 197 -13.65 -14.79 7.03
C ARG A 197 -13.92 -13.35 7.49
N LEU A 198 -13.18 -12.39 6.98
CA LEU A 198 -13.40 -10.97 7.26
C LEU A 198 -14.72 -10.47 6.67
N LYS A 199 -15.10 -10.94 5.47
CA LYS A 199 -16.40 -10.63 4.86
C LYS A 199 -17.56 -11.17 5.68
N GLU A 200 -17.46 -12.41 6.15
CA GLU A 200 -18.46 -13.04 7.04
C GLU A 200 -18.59 -12.29 8.38
N SER A 201 -17.51 -11.69 8.86
CA SER A 201 -17.49 -10.83 10.06
C SER A 201 -18.03 -9.42 9.81
N ASN A 202 -18.45 -9.10 8.59
CA ASN A 202 -19.01 -7.82 8.16
C ASN A 202 -18.12 -6.60 8.47
N ILE A 203 -16.79 -6.73 8.36
CA ILE A 203 -15.91 -5.57 8.52
C ILE A 203 -16.16 -4.53 7.43
N ASN A 204 -16.00 -3.26 7.76
CA ASN A 204 -15.99 -2.17 6.78
C ASN A 204 -14.58 -2.02 6.21
N LEU A 205 -14.23 -2.86 5.22
CA LEU A 205 -12.94 -2.79 4.56
C LEU A 205 -12.91 -1.60 3.61
N TYR A 206 -12.01 -0.66 3.85
CA TYR A 206 -11.78 0.50 2.99
C TYR A 206 -10.90 0.15 1.79
N THR A 207 -9.75 -0.45 2.04
CA THR A 207 -8.78 -0.83 1.00
C THR A 207 -7.85 -1.92 1.49
N MET A 208 -7.24 -2.65 0.54
CA MET A 208 -6.20 -3.64 0.82
C MET A 208 -4.95 -3.33 -0.01
N ILE A 209 -3.81 -3.26 0.65
CA ILE A 209 -2.50 -3.07 0.05
C ILE A 209 -1.68 -4.33 0.28
N ASN A 210 -1.39 -5.03 -0.79
CA ASN A 210 -0.45 -6.14 -0.79
C ASN A 210 0.95 -5.63 -1.15
N ILE A 211 2.00 -6.19 -0.56
CA ILE A 211 3.39 -5.83 -0.83
C ILE A 211 4.11 -7.07 -1.33
N GLU A 212 4.66 -6.98 -2.53
CA GLU A 212 5.25 -8.15 -3.18
C GLU A 212 6.44 -7.78 -4.03
N MET A 213 7.53 -8.55 -3.88
CA MET A 213 8.73 -8.43 -4.72
C MET A 213 9.24 -7.00 -4.81
N ILE A 214 9.58 -6.40 -3.66
CA ILE A 214 10.07 -5.01 -3.56
C ILE A 214 11.60 -4.92 -3.41
N GLY A 215 12.31 -6.01 -3.70
CA GLY A 215 13.77 -6.12 -3.49
C GLY A 215 14.62 -5.49 -4.59
N VAL A 216 14.09 -5.21 -5.77
CA VAL A 216 14.84 -4.77 -6.93
C VAL A 216 14.29 -3.48 -7.53
N PRO A 217 15.13 -2.46 -7.79
CA PRO A 217 14.67 -1.21 -8.39
C PRO A 217 14.41 -1.38 -9.90
N PHE A 218 13.51 -0.56 -10.44
CA PHE A 218 13.42 -0.35 -11.87
C PHE A 218 14.57 0.54 -12.37
N VAL A 219 15.01 0.28 -13.60
CA VAL A 219 15.96 1.13 -14.29
C VAL A 219 15.25 1.89 -15.42
N GLY A 220 15.43 3.21 -15.45
CA GLY A 220 14.90 4.07 -16.51
C GLY A 220 13.40 4.34 -16.46
N ARG A 221 12.75 4.09 -15.33
CA ARG A 221 11.36 4.51 -15.05
C ARG A 221 11.37 5.74 -14.14
N ASP A 222 10.32 6.53 -14.23
CA ASP A 222 10.11 7.74 -13.45
C ASP A 222 9.28 7.51 -12.17
N TYR A 223 9.10 6.23 -11.78
CA TYR A 223 8.45 5.77 -10.56
C TYR A 223 9.26 4.65 -9.90
N GLU A 224 9.08 4.45 -8.60
CA GLU A 224 9.82 3.44 -7.83
C GLU A 224 9.12 2.08 -7.77
N ALA A 225 7.80 2.09 -7.72
CA ALA A 225 6.98 0.89 -7.70
C ALA A 225 5.76 1.06 -8.62
N PHE A 226 5.07 -0.02 -8.92
CA PHE A 226 3.78 0.01 -9.62
C PHE A 226 2.70 -0.66 -8.75
N ILE A 227 1.43 -0.41 -9.08
CA ILE A 227 0.34 -1.24 -8.57
C ILE A 227 -0.22 -2.13 -9.68
N THR A 228 -0.55 -3.37 -9.30
CA THR A 228 -1.29 -4.26 -10.22
C THR A 228 -2.71 -3.77 -10.40
N GLY A 229 -3.29 -3.87 -11.61
CA GLY A 229 -4.64 -3.37 -11.88
C GLY A 229 -4.76 -1.85 -11.76
N TYR A 230 -3.75 -1.11 -12.18
CA TYR A 230 -3.64 0.36 -12.09
C TYR A 230 -4.90 1.10 -12.53
N GLU A 231 -5.56 0.63 -13.58
CA GLU A 231 -6.76 1.23 -14.15
C GLU A 231 -8.05 0.95 -13.38
N LEU A 232 -8.04 0.06 -12.38
CA LEU A 232 -9.26 -0.37 -11.70
C LEU A 232 -9.72 0.56 -10.58
N SER A 233 -8.82 1.41 -10.08
CA SER A 233 -9.14 2.36 -9.02
C SER A 233 -8.29 3.62 -9.12
N ASN A 234 -8.60 4.64 -8.31
CA ASN A 234 -7.78 5.84 -8.19
C ASN A 234 -6.64 5.69 -7.14
N LEU A 235 -6.32 4.46 -6.70
CA LEU A 235 -5.33 4.25 -5.62
C LEU A 235 -3.96 4.83 -5.95
N ALA A 236 -3.42 4.57 -7.17
CA ALA A 236 -2.10 5.08 -7.57
C ALA A 236 -2.04 6.61 -7.57
N GLU A 237 -3.08 7.27 -8.11
CA GLU A 237 -3.20 8.73 -8.09
C GLU A 237 -3.17 9.25 -6.65
N LYS A 238 -3.96 8.65 -5.75
CA LYS A 238 -4.00 9.04 -4.34
C LYS A 238 -2.68 8.78 -3.61
N MET A 239 -2.01 7.67 -3.89
CA MET A 239 -0.68 7.40 -3.32
C MET A 239 0.34 8.44 -3.77
N ASN A 240 0.33 8.85 -5.04
CA ASN A 240 1.19 9.88 -5.59
C ASN A 240 0.86 11.27 -5.02
N ASP A 241 -0.42 11.62 -4.88
CA ASP A 241 -0.87 12.83 -4.20
C ASP A 241 -0.32 12.89 -2.75
N TYR A 242 -0.43 11.78 -2.02
CA TYR A 242 0.06 11.67 -0.65
C TYR A 242 1.60 11.66 -0.56
N ALA A 243 2.28 11.10 -1.54
CA ALA A 243 3.73 11.12 -1.63
C ALA A 243 4.30 12.48 -2.06
N GLY A 244 3.50 13.28 -2.77
CA GLY A 244 3.96 14.53 -3.39
C GLY A 244 4.96 14.29 -4.54
N GLU A 245 5.03 13.06 -5.05
CA GLU A 245 5.92 12.65 -6.14
C GLU A 245 5.31 11.49 -6.94
N ASN A 246 5.86 11.17 -8.10
CA ASN A 246 5.47 10.00 -8.91
C ASN A 246 6.08 8.72 -8.33
N LEU A 247 5.60 8.30 -7.16
CA LEU A 247 6.09 7.10 -6.46
C LEU A 247 5.58 5.81 -7.12
N ILE A 248 4.31 5.82 -7.54
CA ILE A 248 3.57 4.65 -8.04
C ILE A 248 3.20 4.86 -9.49
N GLY A 249 3.67 3.98 -10.36
CA GLY A 249 3.35 3.99 -11.78
C GLY A 249 2.49 2.81 -12.24
N ALA A 250 2.31 2.73 -13.56
CA ALA A 250 1.69 1.60 -14.25
C ALA A 250 2.75 0.73 -14.92
N SER A 251 2.56 -0.60 -14.93
CA SER A 251 3.38 -1.53 -15.70
C SER A 251 2.53 -2.24 -16.75
N ASP A 252 2.81 -1.96 -18.03
CA ASP A 252 2.20 -2.67 -19.16
C ASP A 252 2.54 -4.16 -19.15
N VAL A 253 3.70 -4.50 -18.61
CA VAL A 253 4.14 -5.89 -18.45
C VAL A 253 3.29 -6.60 -17.41
N ALA A 254 3.09 -6.00 -16.25
CA ALA A 254 2.20 -6.53 -15.21
C ALA A 254 0.78 -6.72 -15.72
N LYS A 255 0.26 -5.77 -16.50
CA LYS A 255 -1.04 -5.88 -17.17
C LYS A 255 -1.06 -7.03 -18.17
N LYS A 256 -0.05 -7.15 -19.03
CA LYS A 256 0.07 -8.21 -20.03
C LYS A 256 0.10 -9.61 -19.42
N TYR A 257 0.80 -9.77 -18.29
CA TYR A 257 0.87 -11.03 -17.56
C TYR A 257 -0.29 -11.27 -16.60
N GLY A 258 -1.21 -10.32 -16.47
CA GLY A 258 -2.38 -10.43 -15.60
C GLY A 258 -2.03 -10.51 -14.11
N LEU A 259 -0.96 -9.85 -13.68
CA LEU A 259 -0.43 -9.93 -12.32
C LEU A 259 -1.45 -9.52 -11.26
N PHE A 260 -2.43 -8.67 -11.60
CA PHE A 260 -3.52 -8.32 -10.68
C PHE A 260 -4.27 -9.52 -10.09
N LYS A 261 -4.37 -10.62 -10.85
CA LYS A 261 -5.09 -11.85 -10.44
C LYS A 261 -4.17 -12.92 -9.87
N ARG A 262 -2.88 -12.61 -9.73
CA ARG A 262 -1.85 -13.59 -9.38
C ARG A 262 -1.21 -13.34 -8.03
N SER A 263 -1.81 -12.47 -7.20
CA SER A 263 -1.36 -12.22 -5.86
C SER A 263 -2.53 -11.95 -4.90
N ASP A 264 -2.26 -11.90 -3.61
CA ASP A 264 -3.20 -11.91 -2.50
C ASP A 264 -4.25 -10.78 -2.52
N ASN A 265 -3.93 -9.65 -3.16
CA ASN A 265 -4.88 -8.55 -3.35
C ASN A 265 -6.16 -9.00 -4.06
N TYR A 266 -6.06 -10.00 -4.96
CA TYR A 266 -7.18 -10.42 -5.78
C TYR A 266 -8.30 -11.06 -4.96
N ALA A 267 -7.96 -11.82 -3.92
CA ALA A 267 -8.94 -12.42 -3.02
C ALA A 267 -9.82 -11.35 -2.33
N PHE A 268 -9.21 -10.27 -1.87
CA PHE A 268 -9.93 -9.16 -1.24
C PHE A 268 -10.76 -8.37 -2.25
N TYR A 269 -10.22 -8.13 -3.45
CA TYR A 269 -10.99 -7.53 -4.54
C TYR A 269 -12.24 -8.36 -4.87
N GLU A 270 -12.12 -9.68 -4.97
CA GLU A 270 -13.25 -10.55 -5.30
C GLU A 270 -14.33 -10.54 -4.21
N GLU A 271 -13.95 -10.57 -2.95
CA GLU A 271 -14.89 -10.63 -1.83
C GLU A 271 -15.53 -9.29 -1.51
N PHE A 272 -14.77 -8.20 -1.52
CA PHE A 272 -15.22 -6.91 -1.02
C PHE A 272 -15.59 -5.90 -2.12
N LYS A 273 -15.04 -6.05 -3.32
CA LYS A 273 -15.18 -5.08 -4.43
C LYS A 273 -14.71 -3.67 -4.06
N VAL A 274 -13.69 -3.58 -3.24
CA VAL A 274 -12.99 -2.34 -2.88
C VAL A 274 -11.61 -2.31 -3.53
N PRO A 275 -10.96 -1.15 -3.62
CA PRO A 275 -9.59 -1.05 -4.10
C PRO A 275 -8.67 -2.00 -3.33
N SER A 276 -8.10 -2.97 -4.03
CA SER A 276 -7.24 -4.01 -3.47
C SER A 276 -6.15 -4.30 -4.49
N HIS A 277 -4.92 -3.86 -4.21
CA HIS A 277 -3.85 -3.86 -5.19
C HIS A 277 -2.54 -4.33 -4.57
N THR A 278 -1.67 -4.91 -5.40
CA THR A 278 -0.30 -5.22 -5.03
C THR A 278 0.62 -4.07 -5.44
N VAL A 279 1.42 -3.59 -4.50
CA VAL A 279 2.57 -2.71 -4.73
C VAL A 279 3.79 -3.58 -4.94
N SER A 280 4.47 -3.42 -6.07
CA SER A 280 5.67 -4.17 -6.41
C SER A 280 6.68 -3.30 -7.17
N SER A 281 7.96 -3.60 -7.03
CA SER A 281 9.05 -3.05 -7.84
C SER A 281 9.64 -4.07 -8.82
N CYS A 282 8.96 -5.20 -9.01
CA CYS A 282 9.35 -6.26 -9.93
C CYS A 282 8.18 -6.65 -10.84
N ASP A 283 8.33 -6.43 -12.15
CA ASP A 283 7.33 -6.86 -13.14
C ASP A 283 7.81 -8.05 -13.98
N LEU A 284 8.76 -8.81 -13.45
CA LEU A 284 9.41 -9.97 -14.06
C LEU A 284 10.32 -9.65 -15.26
N THR A 285 10.55 -8.38 -15.59
CA THR A 285 11.54 -7.99 -16.62
C THR A 285 12.84 -7.49 -16.03
N ASN A 286 12.86 -7.19 -14.73
CA ASN A 286 14.02 -6.68 -14.00
C ASN A 286 14.55 -7.66 -12.94
N PHE A 287 14.08 -8.92 -12.97
CA PHE A 287 14.51 -9.97 -12.05
C PHE A 287 14.41 -11.34 -12.70
N ASP A 288 15.54 -12.00 -12.94
CA ASP A 288 15.62 -13.28 -13.69
C ASP A 288 15.43 -14.52 -12.80
N PHE A 289 15.29 -14.34 -11.47
CA PHE A 289 15.33 -15.42 -10.49
C PHE A 289 13.96 -15.75 -9.88
N TYR A 290 12.87 -15.32 -10.50
CA TYR A 290 11.52 -15.67 -10.06
C TYR A 290 11.31 -17.19 -10.08
N HIS A 291 10.93 -17.78 -8.93
CA HIS A 291 10.80 -19.23 -8.71
C HIS A 291 12.10 -20.02 -9.02
N HIS A 292 13.23 -19.45 -8.63
CA HIS A 292 14.57 -19.99 -8.90
C HIS A 292 15.39 -20.08 -7.62
N VAL A 293 16.34 -21.04 -7.56
CA VAL A 293 17.24 -21.19 -6.40
C VAL A 293 18.12 -19.94 -6.16
N ASP A 294 18.38 -19.16 -7.21
CA ASP A 294 19.15 -17.91 -7.11
C ASP A 294 18.29 -16.70 -6.66
N ASP A 295 17.03 -16.88 -6.24
CA ASP A 295 16.29 -15.80 -5.54
C ASP A 295 16.83 -15.65 -4.11
N GLU A 296 18.00 -15.04 -4.01
CA GLU A 296 18.85 -14.99 -2.83
C GLU A 296 18.99 -13.57 -2.26
N VAL A 297 19.38 -13.52 -0.99
CA VAL A 297 19.54 -12.29 -0.21
C VAL A 297 20.57 -11.31 -0.80
N ASP A 298 21.54 -11.78 -1.58
CA ASP A 298 22.56 -10.96 -2.22
C ASP A 298 22.11 -10.32 -3.53
N LYS A 299 20.94 -10.70 -4.05
CA LYS A 299 20.33 -10.13 -5.27
C LYS A 299 19.52 -8.86 -5.00
N LEU A 300 19.27 -8.53 -3.73
CA LEU A 300 18.37 -7.42 -3.37
C LEU A 300 19.12 -6.13 -3.06
N ASP A 301 18.51 -5.01 -3.42
CA ASP A 301 18.95 -3.67 -3.04
C ASP A 301 18.23 -3.19 -1.77
N TYR A 302 18.82 -3.42 -0.62
CA TYR A 302 18.24 -3.07 0.68
C TYR A 302 18.17 -1.56 0.93
N ASN A 303 18.99 -0.74 0.26
CA ASN A 303 18.88 0.70 0.35
C ASN A 303 17.64 1.19 -0.41
N PHE A 304 17.40 0.64 -1.59
CA PHE A 304 16.17 0.89 -2.35
C PHE A 304 14.92 0.42 -1.56
N MET A 305 14.93 -0.80 -1.01
CA MET A 305 13.84 -1.31 -0.20
C MET A 305 13.52 -0.38 0.98
N ALA A 306 14.56 0.05 1.72
CA ALA A 306 14.38 0.97 2.83
C ALA A 306 13.80 2.32 2.37
N GLY A 307 14.30 2.87 1.27
CA GLY A 307 13.79 4.09 0.66
C GLY A 307 12.31 3.98 0.31
N LEU A 308 11.92 2.92 -0.40
CA LEU A 308 10.53 2.68 -0.80
C LEU A 308 9.61 2.53 0.43
N ILE A 309 9.99 1.72 1.42
CA ILE A 309 9.17 1.49 2.62
C ILE A 309 9.05 2.79 3.45
N ASN A 310 10.13 3.57 3.56
CA ASN A 310 10.13 4.87 4.25
C ASN A 310 9.22 5.91 3.54
N LYS A 311 9.04 5.80 2.23
CA LYS A 311 8.08 6.62 1.46
C LYS A 311 6.65 6.10 1.58
N LEU A 312 6.45 4.78 1.58
CA LEU A 312 5.12 4.18 1.71
C LEU A 312 4.49 4.44 3.08
N ALA A 313 5.26 4.50 4.17
CA ALA A 313 4.71 4.70 5.51
C ALA A 313 3.90 6.00 5.66
N PRO A 314 4.40 7.20 5.31
CA PRO A 314 3.60 8.42 5.38
C PRO A 314 2.42 8.44 4.38
N VAL A 315 2.53 7.78 3.23
CA VAL A 315 1.44 7.60 2.28
C VAL A 315 0.30 6.79 2.89
N LEU A 316 0.63 5.65 3.48
CA LEU A 316 -0.34 4.79 4.16
C LEU A 316 -0.91 5.46 5.42
N GLU A 317 -0.12 6.29 6.11
CA GLU A 317 -0.60 7.09 7.25
C GLU A 317 -1.64 8.14 6.80
N GLN A 318 -1.40 8.85 5.70
CA GLN A 318 -2.39 9.77 5.15
C GLN A 318 -3.66 9.04 4.71
N MET A 319 -3.52 7.88 4.07
CA MET A 319 -4.65 7.02 3.73
C MET A 319 -5.46 6.60 4.96
N ALA A 320 -4.79 6.18 6.04
CA ALA A 320 -5.44 5.81 7.30
C ALA A 320 -6.12 7.00 8.00
N ASN A 321 -5.70 8.23 7.70
CA ASN A 321 -6.15 9.46 8.33
C ASN A 321 -7.09 10.30 7.48
N ALA A 322 -7.30 9.96 6.20
CA ALA A 322 -8.21 10.66 5.32
C ALA A 322 -9.62 10.75 5.93
N PRO A 323 -10.28 11.92 5.88
CA PRO A 323 -11.57 12.11 6.55
C PRO A 323 -12.70 11.30 5.95
N THR A 324 -12.53 10.84 4.72
CA THR A 324 -13.48 10.02 3.95
C THR A 324 -12.76 8.86 3.26
N GLN A 325 -13.52 7.90 2.77
CA GLN A 325 -13.01 6.86 1.87
C GLN A 325 -12.90 7.44 0.45
N ASP A 326 -11.83 8.17 0.17
CA ASP A 326 -11.59 8.84 -1.12
C ASP A 326 -10.84 7.98 -2.16
N ILE A 327 -10.32 6.84 -1.73
CA ILE A 327 -9.81 5.79 -2.63
C ILE A 327 -11.00 4.93 -3.05
N LYS A 328 -11.25 4.85 -4.35
CA LYS A 328 -12.46 4.23 -4.92
C LYS A 328 -12.12 3.44 -6.16
N MET A 329 -12.95 2.43 -6.43
CA MET A 329 -12.96 1.78 -7.74
C MET A 329 -13.35 2.80 -8.81
N ASN A 330 -12.71 2.72 -9.97
CA ASN A 330 -13.10 3.48 -11.14
C ASN A 330 -14.42 2.92 -11.71
N GLU A 331 -15.25 3.80 -12.34
CA GLU A 331 -16.51 3.42 -12.98
C GLU A 331 -16.29 2.67 -14.29
#